data_87e72bcad622736ebca1abc3d0ce7133
#
_entry.id   87e72bcad622736ebca1abc3d0ce7133
#
_cell.length_a   1.000
_cell.length_b   1.000
_cell.length_c   1.000
_cell.angle_alpha   90.00
_cell.angle_beta   90.00
_cell.angle_gamma   90.00
#
_symmetry.space_group_name_H-M   'P 1'
#
loop_
_entity.id
_entity.type
_entity.pdbx_description
1 polymer ?
#
loop_
_entity_poly.entity_id
_entity_poly.type
_entity_poly.pdbx_seq_one_letter_code
_entity_poly.pdbx_strand_id
1 'polypeptide(L)'
;MKPLEITPLKNKKLTVYIVEKEYNEPFWLIEPPSNGTPSKTLRQLFRPSIAFCKFIEMLSEKIKPDFATDELGMHSSKEFHEKNILTELFHKKEVPFYPVDIDENALGYISADLEGKVQARNQVLEALTELDKEGKEGVDKEYLVAYGQSLQLELEETQREINFSVRENWIIMGILDQAKEVEEKDEVICIHISSPEHAKGVRRLLESLDVQVETLALSKRIISSYKRNSSSAEIEDLLQSMQILAKPVIKRSSDDSPYILFYLDTEKRASSFDICMAYDAGFKAVIPYENVTVEDAKKIVQDAMFSRGPKGIKHTSFFIGGRDAEKAEEILEAIKNTMFPPFETGIIVDPCGAYTTAAAAVAKVEDSVSSRKLGSLGDKTCAVFGTGPVGRIIAVLLSRLGCDVMIVSLNPKRKEGIEYAESVAESIRGMYGANVEGVFAPSQEEKLKVLRRADVIFCAATEGVRVVEKTLLEDLKLLKVIADINAVPPLGVEGIKLEDDMREIASGIFAVGALTIGKLKYQLEKEILNGVRKNGKEIYNYSFAIQLARKLLQKKLSIAKMAVTLEYPSRNVSSKGR
;
A
#
# COMPACT_ATOMS: atom_id res chain seq x y z
N MET A 1 9.45 -14.44 -13.77
CA MET A 1 9.24 -15.93 -13.86
C MET A 1 7.85 -16.23 -14.38
N LYS A 2 7.66 -17.35 -15.14
CA LYS A 2 6.28 -17.85 -15.37
C LYS A 2 5.71 -18.31 -14.03
N PRO A 3 4.46 -17.99 -13.69
CA PRO A 3 3.84 -18.51 -12.49
C PRO A 3 3.81 -20.04 -12.54
N LEU A 4 4.12 -20.67 -11.40
CA LEU A 4 4.00 -22.12 -11.26
C LEU A 4 2.52 -22.49 -11.40
N GLU A 5 2.19 -23.33 -12.38
CA GLU A 5 0.83 -23.86 -12.53
C GLU A 5 0.60 -24.96 -11.49
N ILE A 6 -0.12 -24.63 -10.45
CA ILE A 6 -0.51 -25.59 -9.42
C ILE A 6 -1.76 -26.32 -9.86
N THR A 7 -1.68 -27.64 -9.97
CA THR A 7 -2.82 -28.46 -10.34
C THR A 7 -3.67 -28.81 -9.11
N PRO A 8 -4.95 -28.43 -9.06
CA PRO A 8 -5.84 -28.80 -7.97
C PRO A 8 -5.99 -30.32 -7.81
N LEU A 9 -6.31 -30.76 -6.61
CA LEU A 9 -6.63 -32.16 -6.36
C LEU A 9 -7.91 -32.55 -7.10
N LYS A 10 -7.85 -33.64 -7.86
CA LYS A 10 -9.03 -34.23 -8.53
C LYS A 10 -9.57 -35.35 -7.64
N ASN A 11 -10.87 -35.31 -7.36
CA ASN A 11 -11.62 -36.36 -6.64
C ASN A 11 -11.20 -36.59 -5.17
N LYS A 12 -10.44 -35.68 -4.55
CA LYS A 12 -10.11 -35.76 -3.13
C LYS A 12 -10.43 -34.43 -2.45
N LYS A 13 -10.99 -34.49 -1.25
CA LYS A 13 -11.14 -33.34 -0.35
C LYS A 13 -9.95 -33.28 0.58
N LEU A 14 -9.26 -32.14 0.63
CA LEU A 14 -8.16 -31.91 1.53
C LEU A 14 -8.56 -30.90 2.60
N THR A 15 -8.28 -31.22 3.85
CA THR A 15 -8.36 -30.29 4.98
C THR A 15 -6.98 -30.08 5.55
N VAL A 16 -6.53 -28.83 5.61
CA VAL A 16 -5.21 -28.46 6.13
C VAL A 16 -5.36 -27.66 7.42
N TYR A 17 -4.77 -28.15 8.49
CA TYR A 17 -4.62 -27.43 9.75
C TYR A 17 -3.26 -26.75 9.76
N ILE A 18 -3.22 -25.44 9.48
CA ILE A 18 -1.99 -24.66 9.55
C ILE A 18 -1.72 -24.31 11.01
N VAL A 19 -0.61 -24.78 11.55
CA VAL A 19 -0.16 -24.46 12.90
C VAL A 19 1.00 -23.48 12.83
N GLU A 20 0.79 -22.26 13.32
CA GLU A 20 1.83 -21.24 13.32
C GLU A 20 2.92 -21.56 14.33
N LYS A 21 4.18 -21.54 13.90
CA LYS A 21 5.38 -21.59 14.75
C LYS A 21 5.38 -20.42 15.74
N GLU A 22 6.13 -20.56 16.82
CA GLU A 22 6.26 -19.52 17.84
C GLU A 22 7.10 -18.31 17.38
N TYR A 23 7.80 -18.42 16.26
CA TYR A 23 8.62 -17.38 15.67
C TYR A 23 8.83 -17.63 14.16
N ASN A 24 9.23 -16.58 13.42
CA ASN A 24 9.64 -16.71 12.03
C ASN A 24 11.03 -17.34 11.95
N GLU A 25 11.24 -18.22 10.98
CA GLU A 25 12.57 -18.72 10.66
C GLU A 25 13.30 -17.70 9.75
N PRO A 26 14.56 -17.35 10.06
CA PRO A 26 15.33 -16.49 9.19
C PRO A 26 15.62 -17.23 7.87
N PHE A 27 15.29 -16.58 6.76
CA PHE A 27 15.56 -17.06 5.42
C PHE A 27 16.48 -16.07 4.68
N TRP A 28 17.74 -16.47 4.47
CA TRP A 28 18.75 -15.65 3.83
C TRP A 28 19.07 -16.20 2.43
N LEU A 29 18.78 -15.41 1.40
CA LEU A 29 19.05 -15.80 0.01
C LEU A 29 20.52 -15.60 -0.37
N ILE A 30 21.16 -14.51 0.03
CA ILE A 30 22.50 -14.15 -0.45
C ILE A 30 23.42 -13.57 0.63
N GLU A 31 22.94 -12.78 1.56
CA GLU A 31 23.76 -12.14 2.58
C GLU A 31 23.26 -12.46 3.99
N PRO A 32 24.10 -13.03 4.86
CA PRO A 32 23.80 -13.05 6.29
C PRO A 32 23.83 -11.60 6.83
N PRO A 33 23.11 -11.30 7.93
CA PRO A 33 23.13 -9.97 8.52
C PRO A 33 24.58 -9.53 8.81
N SER A 34 24.90 -8.29 8.49
CA SER A 34 26.23 -7.69 8.50
C SER A 34 26.97 -7.66 9.85
N ASN A 35 26.37 -8.13 10.93
CA ASN A 35 26.88 -8.06 12.28
C ASN A 35 27.32 -9.40 12.91
N GLY A 36 27.65 -10.38 12.14
CA GLY A 36 28.16 -11.61 12.71
C GLY A 36 28.62 -12.59 11.68
N THR A 37 29.79 -13.18 11.92
CA THR A 37 30.20 -14.44 11.30
C THR A 37 28.98 -15.32 11.08
N PRO A 38 28.82 -16.01 9.94
CA PRO A 38 27.79 -17.02 9.75
C PRO A 38 28.01 -18.06 10.83
N SER A 39 27.48 -17.76 11.99
CA SER A 39 27.69 -18.59 13.15
C SER A 39 26.87 -19.83 12.96
N LYS A 40 27.35 -20.91 13.52
CA LYS A 40 26.59 -22.15 13.74
C LYS A 40 25.18 -21.89 14.33
N THR A 41 24.92 -20.71 14.83
CA THR A 41 23.66 -20.21 15.40
C THR A 41 22.56 -19.92 14.36
N LEU A 42 22.90 -19.54 13.13
CA LEU A 42 21.91 -19.30 12.05
C LEU A 42 21.32 -20.60 11.49
N ARG A 43 21.91 -21.75 11.77
CA ARG A 43 21.37 -23.07 11.47
C ARG A 43 20.68 -23.73 12.68
N GLN A 44 20.22 -22.94 13.65
CA GLN A 44 19.37 -23.50 14.69
C GLN A 44 18.01 -23.80 14.09
N LEU A 45 17.75 -25.07 13.88
CA LEU A 45 16.45 -25.61 13.55
C LEU A 45 15.41 -25.13 14.55
N PHE A 46 14.19 -24.97 14.07
CA PHE A 46 13.04 -24.69 14.92
C PHE A 46 13.04 -25.63 16.15
N ARG A 47 13.17 -25.03 17.33
CA ARG A 47 13.05 -25.73 18.60
C ARG A 47 11.75 -25.31 19.27
N PRO A 48 10.67 -26.07 19.04
CA PRO A 48 9.39 -25.76 19.62
C PRO A 48 9.45 -25.83 21.13
N SER A 49 8.65 -25.00 21.80
CA SER A 49 8.48 -25.11 23.24
C SER A 49 7.78 -26.43 23.62
N ILE A 50 7.90 -26.83 24.88
CA ILE A 50 7.18 -28.00 25.39
C ILE A 50 5.66 -27.82 25.21
N ALA A 51 5.15 -26.61 25.38
CA ALA A 51 3.75 -26.29 25.14
C ALA A 51 3.33 -26.53 23.70
N PHE A 52 4.17 -26.15 22.75
CA PHE A 52 3.92 -26.37 21.32
C PHE A 52 3.91 -27.86 20.99
N CYS A 53 4.91 -28.62 21.46
CA CYS A 53 4.95 -30.07 21.26
C CYS A 53 3.69 -30.75 21.81
N LYS A 54 3.26 -30.36 23.03
CA LYS A 54 2.04 -30.90 23.63
C LYS A 54 0.80 -30.54 22.86
N PHE A 55 0.73 -29.32 22.34
CA PHE A 55 -0.36 -28.89 21.47
C PHE A 55 -0.45 -29.72 20.19
N ILE A 56 0.68 -29.94 19.50
CA ILE A 56 0.74 -30.79 18.31
C ILE A 56 0.33 -32.24 18.63
N GLU A 57 0.79 -32.77 19.76
CA GLU A 57 0.42 -34.12 20.20
C GLU A 57 -1.10 -34.27 20.38
N MET A 58 -1.72 -33.35 21.13
CA MET A 58 -3.16 -33.37 21.41
C MET A 58 -3.99 -33.09 20.15
N LEU A 59 -3.52 -32.16 19.28
CA LEU A 59 -4.16 -31.89 18.00
C LEU A 59 -4.14 -33.15 17.12
N SER A 60 -2.98 -33.81 17.00
CA SER A 60 -2.85 -35.04 16.21
C SER A 60 -3.75 -36.16 16.72
N GLU A 61 -3.92 -36.32 18.02
CA GLU A 61 -4.85 -37.31 18.63
C GLU A 61 -6.30 -37.01 18.27
N LYS A 62 -6.65 -35.73 18.24
CA LYS A 62 -8.02 -35.28 17.99
C LYS A 62 -8.43 -35.41 16.53
N ILE A 63 -7.58 -34.92 15.61
CA ILE A 63 -7.92 -34.85 14.17
C ILE A 63 -7.47 -36.06 13.37
N LYS A 64 -6.51 -36.86 13.89
CA LYS A 64 -5.93 -38.05 13.25
C LYS A 64 -5.48 -37.74 11.81
N PRO A 65 -4.45 -36.89 11.62
CA PRO A 65 -4.01 -36.50 10.30
C PRO A 65 -3.44 -37.70 9.52
N ASP A 66 -3.62 -37.69 8.21
CA ASP A 66 -3.05 -38.70 7.31
C ASP A 66 -1.57 -38.45 7.07
N PHE A 67 -1.15 -37.18 7.11
CA PHE A 67 0.24 -36.77 7.07
C PHE A 67 0.41 -35.40 7.72
N ALA A 68 1.66 -35.04 8.00
CA ALA A 68 2.04 -33.72 8.46
C ALA A 68 3.19 -33.18 7.60
N THR A 69 3.28 -31.85 7.54
CA THR A 69 4.30 -31.15 6.77
C THR A 69 4.88 -29.99 7.58
N ASP A 70 6.13 -29.63 7.31
CA ASP A 70 6.80 -28.51 7.95
C ASP A 70 7.50 -27.64 6.88
N GLU A 71 7.38 -26.34 7.06
CA GLU A 71 8.14 -25.32 6.35
C GLU A 71 9.50 -25.19 7.04
N LEU A 72 10.51 -25.83 6.50
CA LEU A 72 11.87 -25.86 7.08
C LEU A 72 12.89 -25.32 6.11
N GLY A 73 12.74 -24.18 5.53
CA GLY A 73 13.78 -23.54 4.70
C GLY A 73 14.86 -24.52 4.22
N MET A 74 15.65 -24.35 3.37
CA MET A 74 16.81 -25.02 2.73
C MET A 74 17.46 -26.27 3.38
N HIS A 75 16.71 -27.16 4.02
CA HIS A 75 17.27 -28.38 4.60
C HIS A 75 17.02 -29.59 3.69
N SER A 76 18.05 -30.43 3.55
CA SER A 76 17.86 -31.73 2.92
C SER A 76 16.86 -32.58 3.72
N SER A 77 16.13 -33.46 3.03
CA SER A 77 15.19 -34.38 3.70
C SER A 77 15.83 -35.18 4.84
N LYS A 78 17.11 -35.55 4.67
CA LYS A 78 17.87 -36.25 5.71
C LYS A 78 18.12 -35.38 6.94
N GLU A 79 18.56 -34.14 6.77
CA GLU A 79 18.74 -33.20 7.89
C GLU A 79 17.44 -32.86 8.58
N PHE A 80 16.33 -32.81 7.84
CA PHE A 80 15.00 -32.63 8.38
C PHE A 80 14.67 -33.71 9.40
N HIS A 81 14.81 -34.98 9.03
CA HIS A 81 14.46 -36.10 9.92
C HIS A 81 15.43 -36.27 11.11
N GLU A 82 16.69 -35.96 10.94
CA GLU A 82 17.70 -36.10 12.01
C GLU A 82 17.63 -34.99 13.05
N LYS A 83 17.16 -33.79 12.69
CA LYS A 83 17.29 -32.61 13.54
C LYS A 83 15.95 -32.02 14.02
N ASN A 84 14.84 -32.44 13.43
CA ASN A 84 13.52 -31.92 13.82
C ASN A 84 12.90 -32.74 14.95
N ILE A 85 12.70 -32.09 16.10
CA ILE A 85 12.13 -32.72 17.30
C ILE A 85 10.72 -33.28 17.04
N LEU A 86 9.95 -32.65 16.14
CA LEU A 86 8.59 -33.10 15.80
C LEU A 86 8.59 -34.41 15.02
N THR A 87 9.71 -34.80 14.39
CA THR A 87 9.85 -36.09 13.70
C THR A 87 9.58 -37.25 14.65
N GLU A 88 10.14 -37.22 15.86
CA GLU A 88 9.89 -38.27 16.84
C GLU A 88 8.43 -38.31 17.31
N LEU A 89 7.81 -37.14 17.44
CA LEU A 89 6.41 -37.03 17.84
C LEU A 89 5.48 -37.64 16.78
N PHE A 90 5.63 -37.28 15.52
CA PHE A 90 4.82 -37.82 14.44
C PHE A 90 5.09 -39.30 14.17
N HIS A 91 6.36 -39.73 14.29
CA HIS A 91 6.71 -41.15 14.18
C HIS A 91 6.03 -42.01 15.25
N LYS A 92 5.97 -41.54 16.50
CA LYS A 92 5.24 -42.24 17.60
C LYS A 92 3.75 -42.34 17.36
N LYS A 93 3.18 -41.44 16.54
CA LYS A 93 1.76 -41.43 16.18
C LYS A 93 1.48 -42.12 14.83
N GLU A 94 2.50 -42.71 14.21
CA GLU A 94 2.41 -43.34 12.89
C GLU A 94 1.93 -42.36 11.80
N VAL A 95 2.25 -41.07 11.95
CA VAL A 95 1.91 -40.01 10.98
C VAL A 95 3.14 -39.71 10.13
N PRO A 96 3.09 -39.88 8.80
CA PRO A 96 4.15 -39.47 7.89
C PRO A 96 4.40 -37.96 8.00
N PHE A 97 5.67 -37.54 8.01
CA PHE A 97 6.05 -36.15 8.23
C PHE A 97 7.09 -35.69 7.19
N TYR A 98 6.79 -34.62 6.44
CA TYR A 98 7.55 -34.22 5.27
C TYR A 98 7.97 -32.74 5.30
N PRO A 99 9.19 -32.41 4.84
CA PRO A 99 9.55 -31.04 4.50
C PRO A 99 8.89 -30.64 3.17
N VAL A 100 8.35 -29.43 3.08
CA VAL A 100 7.64 -28.96 1.89
C VAL A 100 8.11 -27.59 1.38
N ASP A 101 9.26 -27.11 1.85
CA ASP A 101 9.85 -25.86 1.38
C ASP A 101 10.84 -26.08 0.23
N ILE A 102 11.31 -25.01 -0.40
CA ILE A 102 12.27 -25.01 -1.51
C ILE A 102 13.54 -25.78 -1.11
N ASP A 103 13.94 -26.70 -1.95
CA ASP A 103 15.21 -27.41 -1.82
C ASP A 103 16.42 -26.56 -2.27
N GLU A 104 17.63 -26.96 -1.84
CA GLU A 104 18.87 -26.25 -2.14
C GLU A 104 19.16 -26.10 -3.64
N ASN A 105 18.78 -27.09 -4.45
CA ASN A 105 19.03 -27.05 -5.89
C ASN A 105 18.12 -26.05 -6.59
N ALA A 106 16.81 -26.09 -6.27
CA ALA A 106 15.83 -25.15 -6.79
C ALA A 106 16.17 -23.71 -6.36
N LEU A 107 16.59 -23.54 -5.12
CA LEU A 107 17.03 -22.23 -4.61
C LEU A 107 18.26 -21.72 -5.37
N GLY A 108 19.25 -22.57 -5.65
CA GLY A 108 20.44 -22.20 -6.42
C GLY A 108 20.11 -21.65 -7.81
N TYR A 109 19.11 -22.22 -8.50
CA TYR A 109 18.63 -21.69 -9.78
C TYR A 109 17.93 -20.35 -9.68
N ILE A 110 17.14 -20.16 -8.63
CA ILE A 110 16.34 -18.93 -8.42
C ILE A 110 17.25 -17.78 -7.97
N SER A 111 18.28 -18.08 -7.17
CA SER A 111 19.20 -17.08 -6.63
C SER A 111 20.26 -16.59 -7.65
N ALA A 112 20.44 -17.27 -8.76
CA ALA A 112 21.45 -16.88 -9.76
C ALA A 112 21.24 -15.46 -10.31
N ASP A 113 19.99 -15.06 -10.59
CA ASP A 113 19.64 -13.69 -11.02
C ASP A 113 19.89 -12.67 -9.90
N LEU A 114 19.63 -13.07 -8.67
CA LEU A 114 19.83 -12.25 -7.48
C LEU A 114 21.33 -11.97 -7.24
N GLU A 115 22.20 -12.97 -7.43
CA GLU A 115 23.66 -12.81 -7.32
C GLU A 115 24.19 -11.79 -8.33
N GLY A 116 23.71 -11.83 -9.58
CA GLY A 116 24.04 -10.84 -10.60
C GLY A 116 23.65 -9.41 -10.19
N LYS A 117 22.48 -9.23 -9.62
CA LYS A 117 22.00 -7.93 -9.13
C LYS A 117 22.82 -7.43 -7.92
N VAL A 118 23.21 -8.33 -7.01
CA VAL A 118 24.08 -7.99 -5.87
C VAL A 118 25.45 -7.55 -6.37
N GLN A 119 26.04 -8.24 -7.33
CA GLN A 119 27.33 -7.87 -7.91
C GLN A 119 27.26 -6.49 -8.59
N ALA A 120 26.21 -6.23 -9.38
CA ALA A 120 26.01 -4.93 -10.02
C ALA A 120 25.87 -3.80 -8.98
N ARG A 121 25.09 -4.00 -7.92
CA ARG A 121 24.95 -3.04 -6.82
C ARG A 121 26.29 -2.77 -6.13
N ASN A 122 27.08 -3.82 -5.85
CA ASN A 122 28.37 -3.68 -5.17
C ASN A 122 29.37 -2.89 -6.04
N GLN A 123 29.40 -3.12 -7.36
CA GLN A 123 30.21 -2.33 -8.29
C GLN A 123 29.83 -0.83 -8.28
N VAL A 124 28.53 -0.52 -8.21
CA VAL A 124 28.08 0.87 -8.09
C VAL A 124 28.52 1.50 -6.77
N LEU A 125 28.44 0.75 -5.66
CA LEU A 125 28.91 1.23 -4.34
C LEU A 125 30.41 1.45 -4.30
N GLU A 126 31.19 0.60 -4.94
CA GLU A 126 32.66 0.78 -5.10
C GLU A 126 32.97 2.04 -5.90
N ALA A 127 32.32 2.23 -7.06
CA ALA A 127 32.50 3.43 -7.87
C ALA A 127 32.10 4.71 -7.14
N LEU A 128 31.02 4.71 -6.38
CA LEU A 128 30.63 5.84 -5.52
C LEU A 128 31.69 6.14 -4.44
N THR A 129 32.24 5.09 -3.82
CA THR A 129 33.27 5.24 -2.79
C THR A 129 34.55 5.84 -3.37
N GLU A 130 34.90 5.53 -4.63
CA GLU A 130 36.04 6.12 -5.33
C GLU A 130 35.82 7.61 -5.64
N LEU A 131 34.62 7.96 -6.16
CA LEU A 131 34.26 9.35 -6.42
C LEU A 131 34.26 10.21 -5.14
N ASP A 132 33.80 9.64 -4.02
CA ASP A 132 33.84 10.32 -2.72
C ASP A 132 35.26 10.58 -2.23
N LYS A 133 36.19 9.61 -2.43
CA LYS A 133 37.62 9.80 -2.09
C LYS A 133 38.28 10.87 -2.94
N GLU A 134 37.86 11.01 -4.19
CA GLU A 134 38.39 12.01 -5.12
C GLU A 134 37.73 13.40 -4.96
N GLY A 135 36.69 13.49 -4.12
CA GLY A 135 35.94 14.76 -3.91
C GLY A 135 35.18 15.22 -5.16
N LYS A 136 34.91 14.30 -6.09
CA LYS A 136 34.18 14.61 -7.32
C LYS A 136 32.69 14.63 -7.07
N GLU A 137 32.09 15.80 -7.26
CA GLU A 137 30.64 15.96 -7.29
C GLU A 137 30.20 16.33 -8.71
N GLY A 138 29.02 15.85 -9.14
CA GLY A 138 28.47 16.15 -10.47
C GLY A 138 27.42 15.13 -10.91
N VAL A 139 26.97 15.30 -12.16
CA VAL A 139 25.89 14.50 -12.77
C VAL A 139 26.20 12.99 -12.75
N ASP A 140 27.46 12.61 -12.91
CA ASP A 140 27.86 11.20 -12.91
C ASP A 140 27.65 10.55 -11.52
N LYS A 141 27.95 11.27 -10.44
CA LYS A 141 27.71 10.81 -9.07
C LYS A 141 26.22 10.69 -8.78
N GLU A 142 25.42 11.68 -9.19
CA GLU A 142 23.98 11.66 -9.02
C GLU A 142 23.34 10.50 -9.80
N TYR A 143 23.82 10.24 -11.01
CA TYR A 143 23.39 9.08 -11.80
C TYR A 143 23.70 7.75 -11.12
N LEU A 144 24.92 7.57 -10.61
CA LEU A 144 25.33 6.34 -9.91
C LEU A 144 24.53 6.14 -8.61
N VAL A 145 24.22 7.20 -7.87
CA VAL A 145 23.35 7.13 -6.68
C VAL A 145 21.96 6.67 -7.07
N ALA A 146 21.35 7.27 -8.09
CA ALA A 146 20.02 6.90 -8.56
C ALA A 146 19.99 5.45 -9.09
N TYR A 147 21.01 5.04 -9.84
CA TYR A 147 21.14 3.69 -10.35
C TYR A 147 21.33 2.66 -9.22
N GLY A 148 22.18 2.95 -8.23
CA GLY A 148 22.36 2.12 -7.05
C GLY A 148 21.07 1.94 -6.23
N GLN A 149 20.28 2.99 -6.09
CA GLN A 149 18.97 2.95 -5.43
C GLN A 149 17.98 2.08 -6.23
N SER A 150 17.97 2.19 -7.57
CA SER A 150 17.13 1.34 -8.42
C SER A 150 17.49 -0.13 -8.28
N LEU A 151 18.79 -0.47 -8.34
CA LEU A 151 19.27 -1.84 -8.14
C LEU A 151 18.91 -2.40 -6.76
N GLN A 152 18.99 -1.57 -5.72
CA GLN A 152 18.60 -1.97 -4.36
C GLN A 152 17.10 -2.27 -4.27
N LEU A 153 16.25 -1.45 -4.88
CA LEU A 153 14.80 -1.68 -4.93
C LEU A 153 14.45 -2.96 -5.68
N GLU A 154 15.07 -3.18 -6.85
CA GLU A 154 14.87 -4.40 -7.63
C GLU A 154 15.33 -5.65 -6.87
N LEU A 155 16.42 -5.54 -6.11
CA LEU A 155 16.91 -6.60 -5.27
C LEU A 155 15.92 -6.96 -4.16
N GLU A 156 15.42 -5.96 -3.45
CA GLU A 156 14.43 -6.13 -2.38
C GLU A 156 13.11 -6.71 -2.91
N GLU A 157 12.68 -6.29 -4.09
CA GLU A 157 11.48 -6.81 -4.74
C GLU A 157 11.65 -8.27 -5.14
N THR A 158 12.78 -8.61 -5.77
CA THR A 158 13.11 -9.99 -6.14
C THR A 158 13.22 -10.89 -4.91
N GLN A 159 13.88 -10.42 -3.85
CA GLN A 159 13.98 -11.16 -2.59
C GLN A 159 12.60 -11.38 -1.96
N ARG A 160 11.72 -10.38 -2.02
CA ARG A 160 10.35 -10.49 -1.51
C ARG A 160 9.52 -11.47 -2.34
N GLU A 161 9.65 -11.44 -3.67
CA GLU A 161 8.97 -12.39 -4.56
C GLU A 161 9.40 -13.82 -4.25
N ILE A 162 10.70 -14.09 -4.10
CA ILE A 162 11.21 -15.42 -3.78
C ILE A 162 10.74 -15.83 -2.38
N ASN A 163 10.90 -14.96 -1.39
CA ASN A 163 10.59 -15.30 0.00
C ASN A 163 9.10 -15.59 0.23
N PHE A 164 8.22 -14.88 -0.44
CA PHE A 164 6.78 -15.08 -0.24
C PHE A 164 6.14 -15.83 -1.41
N SER A 165 6.10 -15.25 -2.59
CA SER A 165 5.33 -15.82 -3.70
C SER A 165 5.86 -17.19 -4.12
N VAL A 166 7.16 -17.32 -4.35
CA VAL A 166 7.75 -18.58 -4.83
C VAL A 166 7.70 -19.66 -3.75
N ARG A 167 8.12 -19.35 -2.52
CA ARG A 167 8.12 -20.32 -1.42
C ARG A 167 6.72 -20.77 -1.03
N GLU A 168 5.75 -19.85 -0.91
CA GLU A 168 4.37 -20.22 -0.58
C GLU A 168 3.77 -21.15 -1.64
N ASN A 169 4.02 -20.91 -2.94
CA ASN A 169 3.60 -21.81 -3.99
C ASN A 169 4.31 -23.18 -3.91
N TRP A 170 5.60 -23.20 -3.58
CA TRP A 170 6.35 -24.45 -3.40
C TRP A 170 5.82 -25.29 -2.25
N ILE A 171 5.56 -24.65 -1.10
CA ILE A 171 4.96 -25.27 0.08
C ILE A 171 3.62 -25.93 -0.30
N ILE A 172 2.77 -25.20 -1.03
CA ILE A 172 1.46 -25.72 -1.46
C ILE A 172 1.61 -26.90 -2.41
N MET A 173 2.51 -26.82 -3.39
CA MET A 173 2.79 -27.96 -4.27
C MET A 173 3.18 -29.19 -3.46
N GLY A 174 4.09 -29.04 -2.48
CA GLY A 174 4.48 -30.13 -1.61
C GLY A 174 3.34 -30.73 -0.80
N ILE A 175 2.47 -29.88 -0.24
CA ILE A 175 1.28 -30.36 0.49
C ILE A 175 0.32 -31.13 -0.44
N LEU A 176 0.05 -30.60 -1.64
CA LEU A 176 -0.84 -31.23 -2.60
C LEU A 176 -0.26 -32.55 -3.15
N ASP A 177 1.05 -32.62 -3.37
CA ASP A 177 1.71 -33.84 -3.84
C ASP A 177 1.64 -34.94 -2.76
N GLN A 178 1.90 -34.62 -1.50
CA GLN A 178 1.71 -35.59 -0.42
C GLN A 178 0.25 -36.03 -0.28
N ALA A 179 -0.72 -35.13 -0.47
CA ALA A 179 -2.13 -35.49 -0.44
C ALA A 179 -2.55 -36.43 -1.59
N LYS A 180 -1.88 -36.35 -2.75
CA LYS A 180 -2.11 -37.29 -3.88
C LYS A 180 -1.64 -38.69 -3.54
N GLU A 181 -0.54 -38.82 -2.82
CA GLU A 181 0.10 -40.10 -2.43
C GLU A 181 -0.72 -40.88 -1.37
N VAL A 182 -1.65 -40.23 -0.65
CA VAL A 182 -2.54 -40.92 0.30
C VAL A 182 -3.54 -41.78 -0.49
N GLU A 183 -3.32 -43.07 -0.56
CA GLU A 183 -4.20 -44.02 -1.25
C GLU A 183 -5.48 -44.30 -0.46
N GLU A 184 -6.55 -44.74 -1.17
CA GLU A 184 -7.80 -45.25 -0.62
C GLU A 184 -8.67 -44.30 0.21
N LYS A 185 -8.41 -42.96 0.20
CA LYS A 185 -9.22 -41.99 0.92
C LYS A 185 -9.70 -40.85 0.03
N ASP A 186 -10.99 -40.55 0.12
CA ASP A 186 -11.61 -39.38 -0.52
C ASP A 186 -11.46 -38.09 0.30
N GLU A 187 -11.28 -38.22 1.61
CA GLU A 187 -11.05 -37.14 2.54
C GLU A 187 -9.67 -37.28 3.21
N VAL A 188 -8.80 -36.29 3.03
CA VAL A 188 -7.42 -36.30 3.51
C VAL A 188 -7.22 -35.14 4.48
N ILE A 189 -6.58 -35.40 5.60
CA ILE A 189 -6.30 -34.42 6.66
C ILE A 189 -4.78 -34.22 6.79
N CYS A 190 -4.34 -32.97 6.70
CA CYS A 190 -2.94 -32.57 6.87
C CYS A 190 -2.78 -31.60 8.04
N ILE A 191 -1.70 -31.77 8.84
CA ILE A 191 -1.17 -30.72 9.70
C ILE A 191 0.02 -30.09 9.00
N HIS A 192 -0.06 -28.78 8.72
CA HIS A 192 1.05 -28.01 8.18
C HIS A 192 1.61 -27.05 9.23
N ILE A 193 2.89 -27.16 9.52
CA ILE A 193 3.60 -26.30 10.48
C ILE A 193 4.28 -25.19 9.70
N SER A 194 3.81 -23.95 9.87
CA SER A 194 4.21 -22.79 9.10
C SER A 194 4.76 -21.67 9.96
N SER A 195 5.70 -20.89 9.44
CA SER A 195 6.09 -19.62 10.07
C SER A 195 4.93 -18.62 10.02
N PRO A 196 4.80 -17.72 11.02
CA PRO A 196 3.71 -16.74 11.06
C PRO A 196 3.64 -15.82 9.84
N GLU A 197 4.77 -15.58 9.17
CA GLU A 197 4.82 -14.72 7.97
C GLU A 197 4.24 -15.38 6.73
N HIS A 198 4.33 -16.73 6.60
CA HIS A 198 3.82 -17.49 5.46
C HIS A 198 2.41 -18.03 5.67
N ALA A 199 2.00 -18.28 6.91
CA ALA A 199 0.72 -18.92 7.24
C ALA A 199 -0.48 -18.29 6.53
N LYS A 200 -0.52 -16.97 6.39
CA LYS A 200 -1.60 -16.24 5.70
C LYS A 200 -1.57 -16.41 4.18
N GLY A 201 -0.38 -16.43 3.59
CA GLY A 201 -0.20 -16.62 2.15
C GLY A 201 -0.54 -18.04 1.74
N VAL A 202 0.00 -19.03 2.46
CA VAL A 202 -0.30 -20.47 2.29
C VAL A 202 -1.80 -20.73 2.43
N ARG A 203 -2.45 -20.19 3.47
CA ARG A 203 -3.89 -20.29 3.65
C ARG A 203 -4.66 -19.77 2.44
N ARG A 204 -4.39 -18.53 2.01
CA ARG A 204 -5.08 -17.88 0.89
C ARG A 204 -4.96 -18.69 -0.40
N LEU A 205 -3.76 -19.22 -0.66
CA LEU A 205 -3.50 -20.01 -1.87
C LEU A 205 -4.20 -21.37 -1.81
N LEU A 206 -4.17 -22.09 -0.68
CA LEU A 206 -4.89 -23.35 -0.50
C LEU A 206 -6.40 -23.15 -0.64
N GLU A 207 -6.97 -22.12 -0.01
CA GLU A 207 -8.39 -21.78 -0.15
C GLU A 207 -8.77 -21.49 -1.61
N SER A 208 -7.85 -20.87 -2.40
CA SER A 208 -8.09 -20.64 -3.84
C SER A 208 -8.12 -21.91 -4.69
N LEU A 209 -7.65 -23.02 -4.14
CA LEU A 209 -7.66 -24.35 -4.77
C LEU A 209 -8.77 -25.27 -4.19
N ASP A 210 -9.79 -24.70 -3.56
CA ASP A 210 -10.90 -25.40 -2.92
C ASP A 210 -10.50 -26.32 -1.75
N VAL A 211 -9.33 -26.07 -1.13
CA VAL A 211 -8.87 -26.78 0.07
C VAL A 211 -9.47 -26.14 1.31
N GLN A 212 -9.97 -26.96 2.25
CA GLN A 212 -10.43 -26.49 3.55
C GLN A 212 -9.23 -26.17 4.44
N VAL A 213 -9.17 -24.96 5.04
CA VAL A 213 -8.03 -24.54 5.85
C VAL A 213 -8.48 -23.97 7.19
N GLU A 214 -7.89 -24.47 8.27
CA GLU A 214 -7.99 -23.89 9.61
C GLU A 214 -6.59 -23.43 10.05
N THR A 215 -6.47 -22.22 10.60
CA THR A 215 -5.20 -21.69 11.11
C THR A 215 -5.23 -21.60 12.62
N LEU A 216 -4.19 -22.16 13.25
CA LEU A 216 -4.06 -22.31 14.68
C LEU A 216 -2.75 -21.68 15.16
N ALA A 217 -2.83 -20.88 16.22
CA ALA A 217 -1.65 -20.26 16.84
C ALA A 217 -1.74 -20.33 18.35
N LEU A 218 -0.64 -20.72 19.01
CA LEU A 218 -0.53 -20.66 20.46
C LEU A 218 -0.28 -19.23 20.93
N SER A 219 -1.16 -18.73 21.80
CA SER A 219 -0.94 -17.41 22.39
C SER A 219 0.29 -17.41 23.31
N LYS A 220 1.01 -16.28 23.37
CA LYS A 220 2.15 -16.11 24.28
C LYS A 220 1.78 -16.36 25.74
N ARG A 221 0.52 -16.16 26.11
CA ARG A 221 0.00 -16.44 27.45
C ARG A 221 0.01 -17.95 27.74
N ILE A 222 -0.47 -18.78 26.81
CA ILE A 222 -0.49 -20.24 26.94
C ILE A 222 0.93 -20.78 27.04
N ILE A 223 1.86 -20.31 26.19
CA ILE A 223 3.27 -20.71 26.21
C ILE A 223 3.93 -20.37 27.55
N SER A 224 3.65 -19.20 28.11
CA SER A 224 4.23 -18.78 29.40
C SER A 224 3.59 -19.44 30.62
N SER A 225 2.30 -19.76 30.57
CA SER A 225 1.63 -20.49 31.66
C SER A 225 2.14 -21.93 31.77
N TYR A 226 2.35 -22.59 30.62
CA TYR A 226 2.87 -23.95 30.58
C TYR A 226 4.29 -24.08 31.18
N LYS A 227 5.13 -23.04 31.04
CA LYS A 227 6.46 -22.97 31.69
C LYS A 227 6.40 -22.91 33.23
N ARG A 228 5.24 -22.60 33.82
CA ARG A 228 5.01 -22.43 35.26
C ARG A 228 4.28 -23.60 35.93
N ASN A 229 4.28 -24.79 35.33
CA ASN A 229 3.53 -25.96 35.83
C ASN A 229 2.00 -25.84 35.84
N SER A 230 1.42 -25.03 34.97
CA SER A 230 -0.03 -25.01 34.77
C SER A 230 -0.47 -26.20 33.91
N SER A 231 -1.60 -26.78 34.26
CA SER A 231 -2.16 -27.99 33.65
C SER A 231 -2.38 -27.87 32.16
N SER A 232 -2.46 -29.00 31.47
CA SER A 232 -2.91 -29.13 30.07
C SER A 232 -4.32 -28.54 29.78
N ALA A 233 -5.04 -28.13 30.82
CA ALA A 233 -6.40 -27.60 30.75
C ALA A 233 -6.57 -26.40 29.79
N GLU A 234 -5.61 -25.44 29.76
CA GLU A 234 -5.69 -24.30 28.84
C GLU A 234 -5.52 -24.69 27.37
N ILE A 235 -4.77 -25.74 27.09
CA ILE A 235 -4.65 -26.30 25.72
C ILE A 235 -5.92 -27.10 25.39
N GLU A 236 -6.48 -27.83 26.36
CA GLU A 236 -7.76 -28.54 26.23
C GLU A 236 -8.91 -27.56 25.96
N ASP A 237 -8.98 -26.45 26.69
CA ASP A 237 -9.97 -25.39 26.46
C ASP A 237 -9.82 -24.77 25.07
N LEU A 238 -8.60 -24.52 24.61
CA LEU A 238 -8.34 -24.03 23.25
C LEU A 238 -8.85 -25.04 22.20
N LEU A 239 -8.53 -26.32 22.37
CA LEU A 239 -8.99 -27.40 21.48
C LEU A 239 -10.50 -27.64 21.56
N GLN A 240 -11.13 -27.40 22.70
CA GLN A 240 -12.60 -27.45 22.84
C GLN A 240 -13.28 -26.24 22.22
N SER A 241 -12.72 -25.04 22.39
CA SER A 241 -13.24 -23.81 21.74
C SER A 241 -13.21 -23.89 20.21
N MET A 242 -12.24 -24.61 19.65
CA MET A 242 -12.16 -24.91 18.23
C MET A 242 -13.32 -25.80 17.74
N GLN A 243 -13.93 -26.65 18.60
CA GLN A 243 -15.11 -27.42 18.22
C GLN A 243 -16.35 -26.57 18.00
N ILE A 244 -16.43 -25.41 18.63
CA ILE A 244 -17.54 -24.45 18.44
C ILE A 244 -17.35 -23.68 17.12
N LEU A 245 -16.11 -23.48 16.67
CA LEU A 245 -15.77 -22.85 15.40
C LEU A 245 -15.73 -23.84 14.22
N ALA A 246 -15.57 -25.13 14.49
CA ALA A 246 -15.51 -26.22 13.50
C ALA A 246 -16.88 -26.73 13.01
N LYS A 247 -17.94 -25.97 13.22
CA LYS A 247 -19.06 -26.06 12.27
C LYS A 247 -18.67 -25.17 11.10
N PRO A 248 -18.34 -25.74 9.94
CA PRO A 248 -18.15 -24.94 8.75
C PRO A 248 -19.49 -24.33 8.40
N VAL A 249 -19.78 -23.15 8.91
CA VAL A 249 -20.59 -22.21 8.18
C VAL A 249 -19.65 -21.56 7.16
N ILE A 250 -19.03 -22.37 6.34
CA ILE A 250 -18.76 -21.97 4.97
C ILE A 250 -20.11 -22.07 4.27
N LYS A 251 -20.95 -21.08 4.51
CA LYS A 251 -21.67 -20.56 3.38
C LYS A 251 -20.53 -20.17 2.44
N ARG A 252 -20.23 -21.01 1.46
CA ARG A 252 -19.68 -20.52 0.20
C ARG A 252 -20.53 -19.27 -0.05
N SER A 253 -19.96 -18.11 0.14
CA SER A 253 -20.50 -16.96 -0.54
C SER A 253 -20.34 -17.39 -1.99
N SER A 254 -21.42 -17.78 -2.61
CA SER A 254 -21.52 -18.11 -4.02
C SER A 254 -21.29 -16.87 -4.89
N ASP A 255 -20.39 -16.03 -4.48
CA ASP A 255 -20.08 -14.73 -5.04
C ASP A 255 -18.59 -14.67 -5.37
N ASP A 256 -18.16 -15.71 -6.15
CA ASP A 256 -16.84 -15.78 -6.79
C ASP A 256 -16.77 -14.89 -8.05
N SER A 257 -17.65 -13.89 -8.12
CA SER A 257 -17.60 -12.92 -9.20
C SER A 257 -16.30 -12.11 -9.11
N PRO A 258 -15.45 -12.09 -10.15
CA PRO A 258 -14.22 -11.33 -10.10
C PRO A 258 -14.50 -9.84 -9.95
N TYR A 259 -13.69 -9.16 -9.13
CA TYR A 259 -13.71 -7.70 -9.06
C TYR A 259 -13.16 -7.12 -10.35
N ILE A 260 -14.01 -6.38 -11.08
CA ILE A 260 -13.68 -5.74 -12.35
C ILE A 260 -13.77 -4.23 -12.20
N LEU A 261 -12.78 -3.51 -12.71
CA LEU A 261 -12.78 -2.07 -12.83
C LEU A 261 -12.86 -1.67 -14.30
N PHE A 262 -13.88 -0.92 -14.67
CA PHE A 262 -13.96 -0.24 -15.95
C PHE A 262 -13.30 1.13 -15.80
N TYR A 263 -12.17 1.33 -16.48
CA TYR A 263 -11.42 2.58 -16.45
C TYR A 263 -11.81 3.42 -17.66
N LEU A 264 -12.55 4.50 -17.42
CA LEU A 264 -13.12 5.38 -18.43
C LEU A 264 -12.24 6.62 -18.57
N ASP A 265 -11.37 6.65 -19.56
CA ASP A 265 -10.46 7.77 -19.80
C ASP A 265 -10.96 8.66 -20.93
N THR A 266 -11.01 9.96 -20.69
CA THR A 266 -11.40 10.94 -21.72
C THR A 266 -10.28 11.26 -22.69
N GLU A 267 -9.06 10.76 -22.46
CA GLU A 267 -7.87 10.95 -23.30
C GLU A 267 -7.67 9.77 -24.26
N LYS A 268 -6.74 9.98 -25.20
CA LYS A 268 -6.36 8.97 -26.22
C LYS A 268 -5.59 7.78 -25.64
N ARG A 269 -5.13 7.87 -24.41
CA ARG A 269 -4.40 6.81 -23.71
C ARG A 269 -4.81 6.79 -22.27
N ALA A 270 -5.26 5.64 -21.84
CA ALA A 270 -5.58 5.41 -20.44
C ALA A 270 -4.32 5.49 -19.57
N SER A 271 -4.46 6.01 -18.36
CA SER A 271 -3.37 6.15 -17.39
C SER A 271 -2.83 4.79 -16.96
N SER A 272 -1.60 4.48 -17.36
CA SER A 272 -0.92 3.26 -16.93
C SER A 272 -0.69 3.24 -15.41
N PHE A 273 -0.48 4.39 -14.78
CA PHE A 273 -0.31 4.53 -13.35
C PHE A 273 -1.56 4.05 -12.60
N ASP A 274 -2.73 4.57 -12.94
CA ASP A 274 -4.00 4.22 -12.27
C ASP A 274 -4.38 2.74 -12.53
N ILE A 275 -4.08 2.24 -13.73
CA ILE A 275 -4.29 0.82 -14.07
C ILE A 275 -3.43 -0.08 -13.18
N CYS A 276 -2.13 0.22 -13.02
CA CYS A 276 -1.26 -0.55 -12.12
C CYS A 276 -1.74 -0.48 -10.67
N MET A 277 -2.10 0.72 -10.18
CA MET A 277 -2.64 0.90 -8.84
C MET A 277 -3.92 0.09 -8.59
N ALA A 278 -4.77 -0.04 -9.60
CA ALA A 278 -5.99 -0.84 -9.50
C ALA A 278 -5.68 -2.36 -9.39
N TYR A 279 -4.71 -2.87 -10.15
CA TYR A 279 -4.25 -4.26 -9.99
C TYR A 279 -3.64 -4.49 -8.61
N ASP A 280 -2.81 -3.57 -8.12
CA ASP A 280 -2.22 -3.65 -6.77
C ASP A 280 -3.27 -3.59 -5.65
N ALA A 281 -4.39 -2.91 -5.90
CA ALA A 281 -5.54 -2.91 -5.00
C ALA A 281 -6.37 -4.20 -5.07
N GLY A 282 -6.04 -5.15 -5.96
CA GLY A 282 -6.62 -6.50 -6.05
C GLY A 282 -7.84 -6.61 -6.96
N PHE A 283 -8.01 -5.73 -7.93
CA PHE A 283 -8.92 -5.97 -9.04
C PHE A 283 -8.40 -7.11 -9.93
N LYS A 284 -9.27 -8.02 -10.31
CA LYS A 284 -8.91 -9.17 -11.15
C LYS A 284 -8.84 -8.82 -12.64
N ALA A 285 -9.56 -7.80 -13.05
CA ALA A 285 -9.50 -7.23 -14.39
C ALA A 285 -9.69 -5.72 -14.31
N VAL A 286 -8.87 -4.98 -15.04
CA VAL A 286 -9.02 -3.54 -15.30
C VAL A 286 -9.21 -3.39 -16.80
N ILE A 287 -10.34 -2.83 -17.21
CA ILE A 287 -10.73 -2.71 -18.61
C ILE A 287 -10.68 -1.24 -18.99
N PRO A 288 -9.61 -0.79 -19.66
CA PRO A 288 -9.48 0.60 -20.08
C PRO A 288 -10.33 0.88 -21.33
N TYR A 289 -11.03 2.00 -21.29
CA TYR A 289 -11.67 2.64 -22.44
C TYR A 289 -11.05 4.01 -22.64
N GLU A 290 -10.72 4.34 -23.86
CA GLU A 290 -10.04 5.58 -24.26
C GLU A 290 -10.97 6.48 -25.07
N ASN A 291 -10.74 7.79 -25.06
CA ASN A 291 -11.59 8.80 -25.72
C ASN A 291 -13.07 8.71 -25.32
N VAL A 292 -13.36 8.39 -24.08
CA VAL A 292 -14.73 8.16 -23.61
C VAL A 292 -15.52 9.45 -23.63
N THR A 293 -16.67 9.40 -24.30
CA THR A 293 -17.70 10.45 -24.27
C THR A 293 -18.77 10.15 -23.23
N VAL A 294 -19.61 11.10 -22.92
CA VAL A 294 -20.77 10.92 -22.04
C VAL A 294 -21.69 9.79 -22.53
N GLU A 295 -21.91 9.70 -23.83
CA GLU A 295 -22.74 8.64 -24.42
C GLU A 295 -22.08 7.27 -24.35
N ASP A 296 -20.75 7.20 -24.54
CA ASP A 296 -20.02 5.94 -24.39
C ASP A 296 -20.08 5.45 -22.93
N ALA A 297 -19.89 6.35 -21.97
CA ALA A 297 -19.97 6.02 -20.55
C ALA A 297 -21.33 5.43 -20.17
N LYS A 298 -22.45 6.00 -20.65
CA LYS A 298 -23.79 5.45 -20.44
C LYS A 298 -23.91 4.03 -20.98
N LYS A 299 -23.45 3.79 -22.22
CA LYS A 299 -23.51 2.45 -22.85
C LYS A 299 -22.68 1.44 -22.10
N ILE A 300 -21.43 1.79 -21.74
CA ILE A 300 -20.53 0.91 -20.99
C ILE A 300 -21.15 0.51 -19.64
N VAL A 301 -21.76 1.46 -18.94
CA VAL A 301 -22.45 1.20 -17.67
C VAL A 301 -23.66 0.30 -17.85
N GLN A 302 -24.49 0.54 -18.86
CA GLN A 302 -25.65 -0.31 -19.19
C GLN A 302 -25.22 -1.75 -19.52
N ASP A 303 -24.21 -1.91 -20.37
CA ASP A 303 -23.68 -3.22 -20.74
C ASP A 303 -23.13 -3.96 -19.51
N ALA A 304 -22.41 -3.26 -18.62
CA ALA A 304 -21.92 -3.84 -17.38
C ALA A 304 -23.06 -4.24 -16.44
N MET A 305 -24.09 -3.41 -16.28
CA MET A 305 -25.26 -3.71 -15.45
C MET A 305 -25.97 -4.97 -15.90
N PHE A 306 -26.28 -5.07 -17.19
CA PHE A 306 -27.05 -6.16 -17.74
C PHE A 306 -26.25 -7.46 -17.86
N SER A 307 -24.98 -7.38 -18.26
CA SER A 307 -24.10 -8.55 -18.38
C SER A 307 -23.71 -9.15 -17.02
N ARG A 308 -23.48 -8.30 -16.03
CA ARG A 308 -23.06 -8.73 -14.68
C ARG A 308 -24.24 -9.14 -13.78
N GLY A 309 -25.43 -8.61 -14.06
CA GLY A 309 -26.62 -8.85 -13.25
C GLY A 309 -26.50 -8.31 -11.82
N PRO A 310 -27.55 -8.47 -10.97
CA PRO A 310 -27.56 -7.91 -9.60
C PRO A 310 -26.49 -8.45 -8.65
N LYS A 311 -25.91 -9.60 -8.93
CA LYS A 311 -24.82 -10.19 -8.13
C LYS A 311 -23.46 -9.67 -8.60
N GLY A 312 -23.17 -9.77 -9.89
CA GLY A 312 -21.89 -9.40 -10.44
C GLY A 312 -21.62 -7.90 -10.42
N ILE A 313 -22.65 -7.05 -10.49
CA ILE A 313 -22.48 -5.60 -10.42
C ILE A 313 -21.89 -5.13 -9.09
N LYS A 314 -22.11 -5.85 -8.00
CA LYS A 314 -21.50 -5.57 -6.68
C LYS A 314 -19.98 -5.76 -6.67
N HIS A 315 -19.44 -6.49 -7.64
CA HIS A 315 -18.02 -6.71 -7.86
C HIS A 315 -17.50 -5.93 -9.09
N THR A 316 -18.24 -4.92 -9.50
CA THR A 316 -17.90 -4.05 -10.64
C THR A 316 -17.77 -2.63 -10.12
N SER A 317 -16.80 -1.88 -10.62
CA SER A 317 -16.59 -0.49 -10.27
C SER A 317 -16.19 0.29 -11.50
N PHE A 318 -16.40 1.60 -11.47
CA PHE A 318 -16.01 2.51 -12.55
C PHE A 318 -14.99 3.53 -12.02
N PHE A 319 -13.98 3.81 -12.83
CA PHE A 319 -13.01 4.86 -12.59
C PHE A 319 -13.08 5.86 -13.75
N ILE A 320 -13.32 7.10 -13.46
CA ILE A 320 -13.36 8.19 -14.44
C ILE A 320 -12.05 8.95 -14.37
N GLY A 321 -11.24 8.80 -15.43
CA GLY A 321 -9.95 9.43 -15.63
C GLY A 321 -9.98 10.54 -16.70
N GLY A 322 -8.79 10.93 -17.17
CA GLY A 322 -8.60 11.97 -18.18
C GLY A 322 -8.07 13.27 -17.60
N ARG A 323 -7.91 14.31 -18.44
CA ARG A 323 -7.35 15.60 -18.00
C ARG A 323 -8.40 16.68 -17.76
N ASP A 324 -9.58 16.48 -18.30
CA ASP A 324 -10.67 17.43 -18.24
C ASP A 324 -11.61 17.11 -17.08
N ALA A 325 -11.50 17.90 -16.00
CA ALA A 325 -12.32 17.71 -14.82
C ALA A 325 -13.80 18.01 -15.07
N GLU A 326 -14.11 18.95 -15.99
CA GLU A 326 -15.49 19.30 -16.35
C GLU A 326 -16.16 18.11 -17.03
N LYS A 327 -15.48 17.53 -18.02
CA LYS A 327 -15.95 16.34 -18.71
C LYS A 327 -16.06 15.12 -17.79
N ALA A 328 -15.13 14.98 -16.83
CA ALA A 328 -15.21 13.90 -15.83
C ALA A 328 -16.45 14.01 -14.94
N GLU A 329 -16.82 15.22 -14.52
CA GLU A 329 -18.06 15.46 -13.74
C GLU A 329 -19.32 15.24 -14.59
N GLU A 330 -19.33 15.63 -15.88
CA GLU A 330 -20.43 15.32 -16.80
C GLU A 330 -20.63 13.80 -16.96
N ILE A 331 -19.53 13.06 -17.11
CA ILE A 331 -19.55 11.59 -17.17
C ILE A 331 -20.07 11.00 -15.84
N LEU A 332 -19.62 11.52 -14.69
CA LEU A 332 -20.10 11.09 -13.39
C LEU A 332 -21.62 11.24 -13.27
N GLU A 333 -22.16 12.41 -13.60
CA GLU A 333 -23.61 12.65 -13.54
C GLU A 333 -24.38 11.74 -14.51
N ALA A 334 -23.85 11.51 -15.71
CA ALA A 334 -24.45 10.60 -16.68
C ALA A 334 -24.48 9.16 -16.17
N ILE A 335 -23.41 8.67 -15.56
CA ILE A 335 -23.33 7.33 -14.96
C ILE A 335 -24.33 7.20 -13.80
N LYS A 336 -24.37 8.17 -12.89
CA LYS A 336 -25.32 8.20 -11.77
C LYS A 336 -26.76 8.11 -12.24
N ASN A 337 -27.11 8.86 -13.28
CA ASN A 337 -28.45 8.88 -13.87
C ASN A 337 -28.80 7.60 -14.66
N THR A 338 -27.78 6.83 -15.04
CA THR A 338 -27.94 5.54 -15.75
C THR A 338 -28.16 4.38 -14.79
N MET A 339 -27.56 4.46 -13.60
CA MET A 339 -27.68 3.40 -12.57
C MET A 339 -29.00 3.51 -11.82
N PHE A 340 -29.56 2.35 -11.48
CA PHE A 340 -30.77 2.23 -10.65
C PHE A 340 -30.71 0.99 -9.77
N PRO A 341 -31.41 0.94 -8.63
CA PRO A 341 -31.43 -0.26 -7.78
C PRO A 341 -31.96 -1.50 -8.54
N PRO A 342 -31.34 -2.69 -8.40
CA PRO A 342 -30.20 -3.04 -7.54
C PRO A 342 -28.83 -2.93 -8.22
N PHE A 343 -28.71 -2.18 -9.33
CA PHE A 343 -27.53 -2.12 -10.19
C PHE A 343 -26.57 -0.95 -9.85
N GLU A 344 -26.70 -0.39 -8.67
CA GLU A 344 -25.81 0.65 -8.19
C GLU A 344 -24.43 0.07 -7.82
N THR A 345 -23.36 0.78 -8.18
CA THR A 345 -21.99 0.39 -7.87
C THR A 345 -21.08 1.58 -7.60
N GLY A 346 -19.89 1.31 -7.09
CA GLY A 346 -18.92 2.33 -6.70
C GLY A 346 -18.26 3.00 -7.90
N ILE A 347 -18.06 4.33 -7.78
CA ILE A 347 -17.45 5.15 -8.82
C ILE A 347 -16.29 5.95 -8.22
N ILE A 348 -15.13 5.89 -8.87
CA ILE A 348 -13.99 6.77 -8.58
C ILE A 348 -13.94 7.85 -9.63
N VAL A 349 -13.72 9.10 -9.23
CA VAL A 349 -13.45 10.22 -10.10
C VAL A 349 -12.14 10.85 -9.68
N ASP A 350 -11.12 10.73 -10.53
CA ASP A 350 -9.81 11.33 -10.26
C ASP A 350 -9.10 11.73 -11.56
N PRO A 351 -9.58 12.77 -12.24
CA PRO A 351 -9.03 13.18 -13.53
C PRO A 351 -7.57 13.60 -13.40
N CYS A 352 -6.68 12.86 -14.07
CA CYS A 352 -5.22 13.07 -14.02
C CYS A 352 -4.63 13.04 -12.58
N GLY A 353 -5.23 12.28 -11.67
CA GLY A 353 -4.84 12.28 -10.26
C GLY A 353 -5.06 13.61 -9.54
N ALA A 354 -5.91 14.50 -10.11
CA ALA A 354 -6.07 15.85 -9.59
C ALA A 354 -6.80 15.89 -8.24
N TYR A 355 -7.80 15.02 -8.07
CA TYR A 355 -8.60 15.01 -6.85
C TYR A 355 -7.82 14.46 -5.66
N THR A 356 -7.11 13.37 -5.85
CA THR A 356 -6.26 12.78 -4.81
C THR A 356 -5.05 13.66 -4.50
N THR A 357 -4.41 14.28 -5.50
CA THR A 357 -3.28 15.20 -5.31
C THR A 357 -3.70 16.46 -4.55
N ALA A 358 -4.80 17.09 -4.96
CA ALA A 358 -5.31 18.28 -4.29
C ALA A 358 -5.72 18.00 -2.85
N ALA A 359 -6.42 16.88 -2.62
CA ALA A 359 -6.81 16.45 -1.29
C ALA A 359 -5.60 16.20 -0.38
N ALA A 360 -4.58 15.51 -0.89
CA ALA A 360 -3.34 15.26 -0.15
C ALA A 360 -2.59 16.56 0.18
N ALA A 361 -2.47 17.47 -0.78
CA ALA A 361 -1.80 18.76 -0.60
C ALA A 361 -2.50 19.62 0.45
N VAL A 362 -3.83 19.80 0.32
CA VAL A 362 -4.62 20.62 1.25
C VAL A 362 -4.64 20.01 2.65
N ALA A 363 -4.90 18.70 2.79
CA ALA A 363 -4.90 18.02 4.08
C ALA A 363 -3.54 18.10 4.77
N LYS A 364 -2.43 17.92 4.02
CA LYS A 364 -1.08 18.01 4.57
C LYS A 364 -0.73 19.40 5.06
N VAL A 365 -1.09 20.44 4.30
CA VAL A 365 -0.88 21.84 4.70
C VAL A 365 -1.75 22.19 5.91
N GLU A 366 -3.02 21.77 5.93
CA GLU A 366 -3.94 21.98 7.06
C GLU A 366 -3.39 21.34 8.35
N ASP A 367 -2.94 20.08 8.30
CA ASP A 367 -2.30 19.39 9.41
C ASP A 367 -1.03 20.11 9.87
N SER A 368 -0.20 20.57 8.92
CA SER A 368 1.04 21.26 9.19
C SER A 368 0.83 22.63 9.85
N VAL A 369 -0.14 23.41 9.38
CA VAL A 369 -0.55 24.71 9.97
C VAL A 369 -1.04 24.51 11.39
N SER A 370 -1.93 23.51 11.59
CA SER A 370 -2.49 23.20 12.90
C SER A 370 -1.45 22.69 13.89
N SER A 371 -0.61 21.74 13.48
CA SER A 371 0.43 21.15 14.35
C SER A 371 1.49 22.17 14.81
N ARG A 372 1.78 23.18 13.99
CA ARG A 372 2.66 24.31 14.31
C ARG A 372 1.97 25.46 15.06
N LYS A 373 0.70 25.33 15.40
CA LYS A 373 -0.09 26.36 16.08
C LYS A 373 -0.15 27.69 15.32
N LEU A 374 -0.19 27.61 13.99
CA LEU A 374 -0.28 28.79 13.10
C LEU A 374 -1.73 29.27 12.85
N GLY A 375 -2.69 28.76 13.62
CA GLY A 375 -4.12 29.03 13.49
C GLY A 375 -4.84 28.00 12.63
N SER A 376 -6.08 28.32 12.21
CA SER A 376 -6.86 27.50 11.29
C SER A 376 -6.50 27.84 9.84
N LEU A 377 -6.45 26.84 8.95
CA LEU A 377 -6.28 27.09 7.52
C LEU A 377 -7.46 27.88 6.95
N GLY A 378 -8.68 27.64 7.44
CA GLY A 378 -9.90 28.33 7.00
C GLY A 378 -9.89 29.85 7.22
N ASP A 379 -9.07 30.36 8.14
CA ASP A 379 -8.94 31.80 8.42
C ASP A 379 -7.83 32.47 7.59
N LYS A 380 -7.28 31.78 6.58
CA LYS A 380 -6.12 32.22 5.82
C LYS A 380 -6.49 32.69 4.41
N THR A 381 -5.71 33.65 3.92
CA THR A 381 -5.69 33.99 2.48
C THR A 381 -4.73 33.04 1.76
N CYS A 382 -5.25 32.32 0.78
CA CYS A 382 -4.51 31.30 0.04
C CYS A 382 -4.33 31.69 -1.42
N ALA A 383 -3.13 31.49 -1.96
CA ALA A 383 -2.86 31.66 -3.39
C ALA A 383 -2.49 30.33 -4.03
N VAL A 384 -3.15 29.99 -5.13
CA VAL A 384 -2.90 28.79 -5.92
C VAL A 384 -2.30 29.22 -7.26
N PHE A 385 -1.00 29.02 -7.42
CA PHE A 385 -0.28 29.30 -8.65
C PHE A 385 -0.44 28.14 -9.63
N GLY A 386 -1.31 28.31 -10.61
CA GLY A 386 -1.65 27.33 -11.64
C GLY A 386 -3.16 27.11 -11.76
N THR A 387 -3.65 27.15 -12.98
CA THR A 387 -5.07 27.04 -13.37
C THR A 387 -5.41 25.67 -13.95
N GLY A 388 -4.50 24.70 -13.82
CA GLY A 388 -4.68 23.32 -14.25
C GLY A 388 -5.61 22.52 -13.32
N PRO A 389 -5.90 21.24 -13.65
CA PRO A 389 -6.86 20.42 -12.90
C PRO A 389 -6.58 20.38 -11.39
N VAL A 390 -5.33 20.14 -10.98
CA VAL A 390 -4.96 20.09 -9.56
C VAL A 390 -5.14 21.45 -8.88
N GLY A 391 -4.70 22.53 -9.51
CA GLY A 391 -4.84 23.89 -8.96
C GLY A 391 -6.30 24.29 -8.76
N ARG A 392 -7.16 23.97 -9.72
CA ARG A 392 -8.62 24.23 -9.62
C ARG A 392 -9.23 23.50 -8.41
N ILE A 393 -8.90 22.24 -8.20
CA ILE A 393 -9.46 21.46 -7.08
C ILE A 393 -8.85 21.88 -5.74
N ILE A 394 -7.57 22.26 -5.67
CA ILE A 394 -7.01 22.91 -4.48
C ILE A 394 -7.83 24.15 -4.13
N ALA A 395 -8.09 25.02 -5.10
CA ALA A 395 -8.88 26.24 -4.89
C ALA A 395 -10.32 25.93 -4.39
N VAL A 396 -10.97 24.91 -4.95
CA VAL A 396 -12.29 24.43 -4.51
C VAL A 396 -12.24 23.97 -3.04
N LEU A 397 -11.26 23.13 -2.69
CA LEU A 397 -11.13 22.60 -1.33
C LEU A 397 -10.84 23.71 -0.32
N LEU A 398 -9.96 24.65 -0.64
CA LEU A 398 -9.65 25.79 0.21
C LEU A 398 -10.87 26.71 0.42
N SER A 399 -11.60 27.03 -0.65
CA SER A 399 -12.84 27.81 -0.56
C SER A 399 -13.88 27.15 0.34
N ARG A 400 -14.02 25.81 0.26
CA ARG A 400 -14.92 25.05 1.14
C ARG A 400 -14.48 25.00 2.60
N LEU A 401 -13.18 25.23 2.86
CA LEU A 401 -12.65 25.38 4.21
C LEU A 401 -12.87 26.78 4.80
N GLY A 402 -13.33 27.71 4.01
CA GLY A 402 -13.56 29.10 4.41
C GLY A 402 -12.41 30.04 4.12
N CYS A 403 -11.37 29.60 3.40
CA CYS A 403 -10.25 30.47 3.00
C CYS A 403 -10.70 31.53 1.99
N ASP A 404 -10.03 32.70 2.02
CA ASP A 404 -10.00 33.63 0.90
C ASP A 404 -9.01 33.10 -0.15
N VAL A 405 -9.51 32.78 -1.36
CA VAL A 405 -8.71 32.05 -2.35
C VAL A 405 -8.47 32.85 -3.61
N MET A 406 -7.20 32.96 -4.00
CA MET A 406 -6.77 33.48 -5.31
C MET A 406 -6.29 32.31 -6.17
N ILE A 407 -6.90 32.12 -7.37
CA ILE A 407 -6.36 31.22 -8.40
C ILE A 407 -5.57 32.06 -9.42
N VAL A 408 -4.29 31.71 -9.61
CA VAL A 408 -3.34 32.58 -10.29
C VAL A 408 -2.93 32.01 -11.63
N SER A 409 -3.24 32.74 -12.72
CA SER A 409 -2.75 32.46 -14.06
C SER A 409 -1.40 33.12 -14.30
N LEU A 410 -0.45 32.36 -14.87
CA LEU A 410 0.96 32.74 -14.96
C LEU A 410 1.46 32.95 -16.40
N ASN A 411 0.72 32.55 -17.41
CA ASN A 411 1.23 32.49 -18.78
C ASN A 411 1.29 33.88 -19.46
N PRO A 412 2.50 34.49 -19.62
CA PRO A 412 2.63 35.83 -20.21
C PRO A 412 2.28 35.91 -21.70
N LYS A 413 2.24 34.76 -22.36
CA LYS A 413 1.89 34.69 -23.80
C LYS A 413 0.38 34.72 -24.05
N ARG A 414 -0.44 34.67 -23.00
CA ARG A 414 -1.89 34.68 -23.12
C ARG A 414 -2.40 36.11 -23.27
N LYS A 415 -2.90 36.46 -24.46
CA LYS A 415 -3.30 37.83 -24.79
C LYS A 415 -4.42 38.37 -23.90
N GLU A 416 -5.31 37.51 -23.43
CA GLU A 416 -6.47 37.83 -22.56
C GLU A 416 -6.25 37.23 -21.17
N GLY A 417 -5.11 37.58 -20.55
CA GLY A 417 -4.69 36.89 -19.30
C GLY A 417 -5.61 37.15 -18.11
N ILE A 418 -6.15 38.35 -17.99
CA ILE A 418 -7.07 38.73 -16.91
C ILE A 418 -8.41 38.04 -17.14
N GLU A 419 -9.01 38.17 -18.31
CA GLU A 419 -10.28 37.56 -18.68
C GLU A 419 -10.22 36.04 -18.55
N TYR A 420 -9.09 35.44 -18.90
CA TYR A 420 -8.88 34.01 -18.67
C TYR A 420 -8.86 33.63 -17.17
N ALA A 421 -8.18 34.39 -16.33
CA ALA A 421 -8.15 34.11 -14.89
C ALA A 421 -9.56 34.24 -14.28
N GLU A 422 -10.31 35.24 -14.70
CA GLU A 422 -11.71 35.45 -14.32
C GLU A 422 -12.61 34.31 -14.82
N SER A 423 -12.48 33.87 -16.07
CA SER A 423 -13.26 32.75 -16.62
C SER A 423 -12.99 31.43 -15.89
N VAL A 424 -11.75 31.19 -15.43
CA VAL A 424 -11.41 30.06 -14.60
C VAL A 424 -12.11 30.14 -13.25
N ALA A 425 -12.14 31.30 -12.63
CA ALA A 425 -12.84 31.53 -11.37
C ALA A 425 -14.36 31.36 -11.52
N GLU A 426 -14.94 31.83 -12.60
CA GLU A 426 -16.37 31.64 -12.94
C GLU A 426 -16.70 30.16 -13.18
N SER A 427 -15.87 29.42 -13.93
CA SER A 427 -16.02 27.97 -14.12
C SER A 427 -16.01 27.22 -12.77
N ILE A 428 -15.07 27.56 -11.87
CA ILE A 428 -15.01 26.97 -10.53
C ILE A 428 -16.29 27.30 -9.73
N ARG A 429 -16.76 28.53 -9.80
CA ARG A 429 -18.00 28.94 -9.14
C ARG A 429 -19.23 28.22 -9.68
N GLY A 430 -19.36 28.16 -11.00
CA GLY A 430 -20.48 27.52 -11.68
C GLY A 430 -20.57 26.03 -11.40
N MET A 431 -19.42 25.31 -11.46
CA MET A 431 -19.38 23.86 -11.34
C MET A 431 -19.39 23.36 -9.89
N TYR A 432 -18.61 24.01 -9.03
CA TYR A 432 -18.36 23.52 -7.67
C TYR A 432 -19.01 24.38 -6.57
N GLY A 433 -19.63 25.50 -6.93
CA GLY A 433 -20.18 26.47 -5.97
C GLY A 433 -19.11 27.12 -5.08
N ALA A 434 -17.84 27.08 -5.50
CA ALA A 434 -16.72 27.60 -4.71
C ALA A 434 -16.39 29.05 -5.13
N ASN A 435 -16.22 29.93 -4.13
CA ASN A 435 -15.90 31.33 -4.38
C ASN A 435 -14.39 31.55 -4.40
N VAL A 436 -13.85 31.94 -5.53
CA VAL A 436 -12.43 32.19 -5.74
C VAL A 436 -12.21 33.46 -6.56
N GLU A 437 -11.11 34.17 -6.32
CA GLU A 437 -10.67 35.35 -7.10
C GLU A 437 -9.74 34.88 -8.23
N GLY A 438 -10.03 35.20 -9.49
CA GLY A 438 -9.14 35.00 -10.63
C GLY A 438 -8.07 36.09 -10.68
N VAL A 439 -6.81 35.72 -10.67
CA VAL A 439 -5.69 36.65 -10.69
C VAL A 439 -4.74 36.35 -11.85
N PHE A 440 -4.33 37.36 -12.58
CA PHE A 440 -3.30 37.25 -13.62
C PHE A 440 -1.99 37.86 -13.14
N ALA A 441 -0.92 37.04 -13.03
CA ALA A 441 0.39 37.45 -12.49
C ALA A 441 1.54 36.91 -13.36
N PRO A 442 1.71 37.42 -14.62
CA PRO A 442 2.74 36.93 -15.52
C PRO A 442 4.15 37.43 -15.19
N SER A 443 4.31 38.57 -14.51
CA SER A 443 5.59 39.18 -14.18
C SER A 443 5.99 38.91 -12.72
N GLN A 444 7.27 39.10 -12.41
CA GLN A 444 7.80 38.95 -11.01
C GLN A 444 7.13 39.97 -10.07
N GLU A 445 6.88 41.18 -10.54
CA GLU A 445 6.24 42.20 -9.72
C GLU A 445 4.80 41.82 -9.34
N GLU A 446 4.02 41.29 -10.31
CA GLU A 446 2.64 40.85 -10.06
C GLU A 446 2.60 39.62 -9.16
N LYS A 447 3.51 38.66 -9.35
CA LYS A 447 3.68 37.53 -8.43
C LYS A 447 3.98 38.00 -7.01
N LEU A 448 4.87 38.98 -6.84
CA LEU A 448 5.19 39.52 -5.53
C LEU A 448 3.95 40.17 -4.85
N LYS A 449 3.08 40.85 -5.62
CA LYS A 449 1.83 41.39 -5.07
C LYS A 449 0.91 40.28 -4.54
N VAL A 450 0.80 39.16 -5.26
CA VAL A 450 0.03 37.98 -4.81
C VAL A 450 0.68 37.36 -3.57
N LEU A 451 1.99 37.13 -3.61
CA LEU A 451 2.74 36.53 -2.50
C LEU A 451 2.62 37.36 -1.22
N ARG A 452 2.55 38.69 -1.30
CA ARG A 452 2.38 39.57 -0.13
C ARG A 452 0.98 39.44 0.48
N ARG A 453 -0.06 39.18 -0.33
CA ARG A 453 -1.45 39.02 0.15
C ARG A 453 -1.69 37.66 0.80
N ALA A 454 -1.02 36.60 0.32
CA ALA A 454 -1.30 35.25 0.75
C ALA A 454 -0.53 34.85 2.01
N ASP A 455 -1.19 34.14 2.91
CA ASP A 455 -0.58 33.46 4.07
C ASP A 455 -0.09 32.06 3.68
N VAL A 456 -0.82 31.38 2.79
CA VAL A 456 -0.51 30.04 2.30
C VAL A 456 -0.47 30.03 0.78
N ILE A 457 0.56 29.41 0.23
CA ILE A 457 0.82 29.35 -1.19
C ILE A 457 0.88 27.89 -1.64
N PHE A 458 0.11 27.55 -2.68
CA PHE A 458 0.22 26.28 -3.38
C PHE A 458 0.78 26.51 -4.78
N CYS A 459 1.91 25.89 -5.08
CA CYS A 459 2.47 25.90 -6.44
C CYS A 459 2.01 24.64 -7.18
N ALA A 460 1.03 24.80 -8.05
CA ALA A 460 0.40 23.78 -8.87
C ALA A 460 0.51 24.13 -10.36
N ALA A 461 1.60 24.77 -10.77
CA ALA A 461 1.88 25.15 -12.15
C ALA A 461 2.42 23.95 -12.96
N THR A 462 2.70 24.19 -14.21
CA THR A 462 3.26 23.19 -15.13
C THR A 462 4.58 22.62 -14.59
N GLU A 463 4.75 21.33 -14.69
CA GLU A 463 5.97 20.62 -14.29
C GLU A 463 7.22 21.17 -14.98
N GLY A 464 8.34 21.23 -14.26
CA GLY A 464 9.60 21.74 -14.78
C GLY A 464 9.64 23.27 -15.02
N VAL A 465 8.66 24.01 -14.47
CA VAL A 465 8.62 25.49 -14.61
C VAL A 465 8.80 26.15 -13.24
N ARG A 466 9.84 26.96 -13.09
CA ARG A 466 10.08 27.81 -11.92
C ARG A 466 9.06 28.95 -11.89
N VAL A 467 8.28 29.01 -10.83
CA VAL A 467 7.22 30.03 -10.62
C VAL A 467 7.66 31.08 -9.64
N VAL A 468 8.23 30.68 -8.50
CA VAL A 468 8.66 31.54 -7.41
C VAL A 468 10.18 31.44 -7.25
N GLU A 469 10.89 32.53 -7.52
CA GLU A 469 12.33 32.63 -7.32
C GLU A 469 12.65 32.97 -5.87
N LYS A 470 13.85 32.61 -5.40
CA LYS A 470 14.30 32.84 -4.04
C LYS A 470 14.29 34.32 -3.67
N THR A 471 14.65 35.21 -4.61
CA THR A 471 14.62 36.67 -4.44
C THR A 471 13.24 37.19 -4.05
N LEU A 472 12.15 36.60 -4.59
CA LEU A 472 10.79 36.97 -4.20
C LEU A 472 10.46 36.57 -2.75
N LEU A 473 11.07 35.49 -2.25
CA LEU A 473 10.84 35.01 -0.88
C LEU A 473 11.56 35.89 0.15
N GLU A 474 12.72 36.44 -0.18
CA GLU A 474 13.51 37.30 0.68
C GLU A 474 12.81 38.65 0.98
N ASP A 475 11.91 39.07 0.08
CA ASP A 475 11.11 40.30 0.22
C ASP A 475 9.84 40.11 1.07
N LEU A 476 9.55 38.88 1.52
CA LEU A 476 8.35 38.57 2.31
C LEU A 476 8.67 38.66 3.81
N LYS A 477 7.91 39.49 4.53
CA LYS A 477 8.13 39.77 5.96
C LYS A 477 7.19 39.06 6.93
N LEU A 478 6.27 38.23 6.40
CA LEU A 478 5.23 37.55 7.18
C LEU A 478 5.43 36.05 7.17
N LEU A 479 4.96 35.41 8.26
CA LEU A 479 4.91 33.95 8.37
C LEU A 479 4.07 33.35 7.23
N LYS A 480 4.64 32.45 6.46
CA LYS A 480 3.97 31.82 5.31
C LYS A 480 4.26 30.33 5.22
N VAL A 481 3.31 29.60 4.65
CA VAL A 481 3.51 28.21 4.27
C VAL A 481 3.43 28.09 2.74
N ILE A 482 4.42 27.43 2.15
CA ILE A 482 4.47 27.21 0.70
C ILE A 482 4.53 25.72 0.45
N ALA A 483 3.55 25.20 -0.30
CA ALA A 483 3.50 23.83 -0.77
C ALA A 483 3.79 23.79 -2.27
N ASP A 484 4.76 22.98 -2.68
CA ASP A 484 5.07 22.73 -4.10
C ASP A 484 4.71 21.29 -4.42
N ILE A 485 3.78 21.11 -5.36
CA ILE A 485 3.36 19.78 -5.82
C ILE A 485 4.20 19.27 -7.00
N ASN A 486 5.08 20.08 -7.55
CA ASN A 486 5.89 19.76 -8.71
C ASN A 486 7.13 18.96 -8.29
N ALA A 487 7.24 17.72 -8.79
CA ALA A 487 8.37 16.84 -8.52
C ALA A 487 9.47 16.87 -9.59
N VAL A 488 9.21 17.52 -10.74
CA VAL A 488 10.14 17.58 -11.89
C VAL A 488 11.00 18.83 -11.81
N PRO A 489 12.33 18.72 -11.79
CA PRO A 489 13.22 19.89 -11.82
C PRO A 489 13.13 20.70 -13.13
N PRO A 490 13.27 22.05 -13.05
CA PRO A 490 13.34 22.84 -11.84
C PRO A 490 12.02 22.86 -11.07
N LEU A 491 12.08 22.72 -9.74
CA LEU A 491 10.88 22.76 -8.90
C LEU A 491 10.21 24.13 -9.02
N GLY A 492 8.91 24.17 -8.78
CA GLY A 492 8.09 25.37 -8.94
C GLY A 492 8.52 26.52 -8.03
N VAL A 493 9.04 26.22 -6.83
CA VAL A 493 9.53 27.19 -5.86
C VAL A 493 11.02 26.95 -5.59
N GLU A 494 11.84 27.98 -5.73
CA GLU A 494 13.26 27.88 -5.46
C GLU A 494 13.56 27.73 -3.97
N GLY A 495 14.47 26.80 -3.64
CA GLY A 495 14.86 26.51 -2.28
C GLY A 495 14.03 25.43 -1.58
N ILE A 496 12.91 25.00 -2.16
CA ILE A 496 12.17 23.82 -1.69
C ILE A 496 12.91 22.54 -2.10
N LYS A 497 12.92 21.54 -1.21
CA LYS A 497 13.32 20.16 -1.50
C LYS A 497 12.10 19.27 -1.57
N LEU A 498 12.23 18.17 -2.30
CA LEU A 498 11.11 17.23 -2.53
C LEU A 498 10.52 16.66 -1.22
N GLU A 499 11.38 16.39 -0.23
CA GLU A 499 10.98 15.80 1.05
C GLU A 499 10.65 16.82 2.14
N ASP A 500 10.66 18.12 1.85
CA ASP A 500 10.40 19.15 2.87
C ASP A 500 9.04 18.90 3.54
N ASP A 501 9.07 18.92 4.86
CA ASP A 501 7.90 18.84 5.73
C ASP A 501 8.00 19.95 6.78
N MET A 502 7.52 21.13 6.42
CA MET A 502 7.62 22.36 7.23
C MET A 502 9.06 22.76 7.54
N ARG A 503 10.00 22.52 6.61
CA ARG A 503 11.34 23.09 6.72
C ARG A 503 11.29 24.58 6.43
N GLU A 504 11.97 25.37 7.24
CA GLU A 504 12.12 26.80 7.00
C GLU A 504 13.13 27.04 5.85
N ILE A 505 12.67 27.70 4.78
CA ILE A 505 13.48 27.99 3.56
C ILE A 505 13.93 29.44 3.46
N ALA A 506 13.21 30.34 4.13
CA ALA A 506 13.56 31.73 4.36
C ALA A 506 12.93 32.17 5.70
N SER A 507 13.32 33.32 6.23
CA SER A 507 12.83 33.78 7.54
C SER A 507 11.29 33.80 7.61
N GLY A 508 10.71 32.94 8.44
CA GLY A 508 9.27 32.79 8.61
C GLY A 508 8.54 32.11 7.44
N ILE A 509 9.25 31.49 6.49
CA ILE A 509 8.66 30.80 5.34
C ILE A 509 8.95 29.31 5.43
N PHE A 510 7.89 28.51 5.57
CA PHE A 510 7.94 27.06 5.73
C PHE A 510 7.50 26.33 4.46
N ALA A 511 8.23 25.29 4.10
CA ALA A 511 8.05 24.54 2.87
C ALA A 511 7.45 23.15 3.09
N VAL A 512 6.56 22.75 2.19
CA VAL A 512 6.06 21.39 2.03
C VAL A 512 6.36 20.93 0.60
N GLY A 513 7.16 19.89 0.46
CA GLY A 513 7.65 19.40 -0.83
C GLY A 513 6.78 18.31 -1.46
N ALA A 514 7.00 18.11 -2.75
CA ALA A 514 6.18 17.25 -3.59
C ALA A 514 6.17 15.78 -3.15
N LEU A 515 7.28 15.21 -2.68
CA LEU A 515 7.30 13.82 -2.21
C LEU A 515 6.59 13.65 -0.86
N THR A 516 6.59 14.67 0.00
CA THR A 516 5.82 14.66 1.24
C THR A 516 4.32 14.58 0.95
N ILE A 517 3.85 15.34 -0.04
CA ILE A 517 2.47 15.29 -0.53
C ILE A 517 2.20 13.98 -1.26
N GLY A 518 3.12 13.55 -2.12
CA GLY A 518 3.01 12.33 -2.94
C GLY A 518 2.87 11.05 -2.12
N LYS A 519 3.57 10.94 -0.99
CA LYS A 519 3.41 9.81 -0.05
C LYS A 519 1.99 9.70 0.50
N LEU A 520 1.37 10.83 0.83
CA LEU A 520 -0.03 10.84 1.28
C LEU A 520 -0.98 10.56 0.13
N LYS A 521 -0.76 11.14 -1.06
CA LYS A 521 -1.53 10.89 -2.27
C LYS A 521 -1.57 9.40 -2.64
N TYR A 522 -0.42 8.73 -2.64
CA TYR A 522 -0.31 7.30 -2.94
C TYR A 522 -1.14 6.45 -1.96
N GLN A 523 -1.02 6.74 -0.65
CA GLN A 523 -1.81 6.04 0.36
C GLN A 523 -3.31 6.29 0.20
N LEU A 524 -3.69 7.53 -0.09
CA LEU A 524 -5.07 7.95 -0.31
C LEU A 524 -5.70 7.20 -1.49
N GLU A 525 -5.02 7.15 -2.62
CA GLU A 525 -5.49 6.46 -3.82
C GLU A 525 -5.63 4.95 -3.59
N LYS A 526 -4.65 4.33 -2.94
CA LYS A 526 -4.72 2.92 -2.55
C LYS A 526 -5.92 2.62 -1.65
N GLU A 527 -6.22 3.48 -0.68
CA GLU A 527 -7.38 3.31 0.20
C GLU A 527 -8.71 3.56 -0.53
N ILE A 528 -8.75 4.48 -1.49
CA ILE A 528 -9.91 4.70 -2.36
C ILE A 528 -10.19 3.46 -3.22
N LEU A 529 -9.17 2.91 -3.89
CA LEU A 529 -9.29 1.70 -4.70
C LEU A 529 -9.70 0.48 -3.87
N ASN A 530 -9.17 0.33 -2.66
CA ASN A 530 -9.60 -0.70 -1.72
C ASN A 530 -11.04 -0.48 -1.23
N GLY A 531 -11.42 0.77 -1.00
CA GLY A 531 -12.75 1.16 -0.56
C GLY A 531 -13.81 0.84 -1.60
N VAL A 532 -13.61 1.27 -2.83
CA VAL A 532 -14.57 1.05 -3.92
C VAL A 532 -14.78 -0.44 -4.23
N ARG A 533 -13.73 -1.24 -4.08
CA ARG A 533 -13.81 -2.69 -4.22
C ARG A 533 -14.64 -3.35 -3.12
N LYS A 534 -14.61 -2.83 -1.89
CA LYS A 534 -15.27 -3.42 -0.71
C LYS A 534 -16.68 -2.89 -0.47
N ASN A 535 -16.91 -1.60 -0.75
CA ASN A 535 -18.13 -0.86 -0.38
C ASN A 535 -18.88 -0.35 -1.62
N GLY A 536 -19.26 -1.23 -2.49
CA GLY A 536 -19.70 -1.05 -3.84
C GLY A 536 -20.81 -0.04 -4.20
N LYS A 537 -21.05 1.07 -3.48
CA LYS A 537 -22.07 2.07 -3.85
C LYS A 537 -21.66 3.52 -3.63
N GLU A 538 -20.43 3.77 -3.18
CA GLU A 538 -19.97 5.11 -2.85
C GLU A 538 -19.33 5.81 -4.04
N ILE A 539 -19.42 7.12 -4.07
CA ILE A 539 -18.73 7.98 -5.03
C ILE A 539 -17.49 8.56 -4.37
N TYR A 540 -16.34 8.19 -4.90
CA TYR A 540 -15.02 8.58 -4.43
C TYR A 540 -14.52 9.76 -5.28
N ASN A 541 -14.91 10.97 -4.91
CA ASN A 541 -14.49 12.23 -5.54
C ASN A 541 -13.61 13.07 -4.61
N TYR A 542 -13.28 14.29 -4.98
CA TYR A 542 -12.46 15.21 -4.19
C TYR A 542 -13.00 15.48 -2.77
N SER A 543 -14.33 15.47 -2.57
CA SER A 543 -14.95 15.66 -1.25
C SER A 543 -14.74 14.46 -0.34
N PHE A 544 -14.77 13.26 -0.88
CA PHE A 544 -14.41 12.03 -0.17
C PHE A 544 -12.90 11.98 0.10
N ALA A 545 -12.10 12.31 -0.92
CA ALA A 545 -10.64 12.24 -0.85
C ALA A 545 -10.07 13.12 0.27
N ILE A 546 -10.54 14.36 0.46
CA ILE A 546 -10.05 15.25 1.54
C ILE A 546 -10.39 14.70 2.93
N GLN A 547 -11.57 14.11 3.12
CA GLN A 547 -11.96 13.53 4.40
C GLN A 547 -11.09 12.30 4.72
N LEU A 548 -10.83 11.46 3.74
CA LEU A 548 -9.98 10.28 3.89
C LEU A 548 -8.51 10.68 4.15
N ALA A 549 -7.98 11.68 3.44
CA ALA A 549 -6.63 12.19 3.64
C ALA A 549 -6.43 12.68 5.09
N ARG A 550 -7.39 13.41 5.65
CA ARG A 550 -7.38 13.84 7.05
C ARG A 550 -7.37 12.66 8.02
N LYS A 551 -8.20 11.64 7.79
CA LYS A 551 -8.22 10.41 8.61
C LYS A 551 -6.89 9.68 8.58
N LEU A 552 -6.22 9.62 7.44
CA LEU A 552 -4.90 8.99 7.29
C LEU A 552 -3.82 9.72 8.09
N LEU A 553 -3.83 11.06 8.10
CA LEU A 553 -2.91 11.87 8.90
C LEU A 553 -3.17 11.70 10.41
N GLN A 554 -4.43 11.71 10.86
CA GLN A 554 -4.80 11.49 12.26
C GLN A 554 -4.39 10.10 12.77
N LYS A 555 -4.55 9.05 11.95
CA LYS A 555 -4.13 7.68 12.28
C LYS A 555 -2.60 7.59 12.45
N LYS A 556 -1.81 8.28 11.63
CA LYS A 556 -0.34 8.35 11.80
C LYS A 556 0.04 9.02 13.12
N LEU A 557 -0.62 10.11 13.48
CA LEU A 557 -0.37 10.81 14.75
C LEU A 557 -0.70 9.96 15.98
N SER A 558 -1.77 9.17 15.93
CA SER A 558 -2.13 8.27 17.02
C SER A 558 -1.13 7.13 17.19
N ILE A 559 -0.64 6.54 16.10
CA ILE A 559 0.39 5.50 16.13
C ILE A 559 1.71 6.06 16.64
N ALA A 560 2.12 7.24 16.18
CA ALA A 560 3.34 7.90 16.66
C ALA A 560 3.27 8.23 18.16
N LYS A 561 2.13 8.72 18.65
CA LYS A 561 1.92 8.96 20.09
C LYS A 561 1.96 7.67 20.91
N MET A 562 1.38 6.58 20.44
CA MET A 562 1.47 5.26 21.10
C MET A 562 2.91 4.73 21.15
N ALA A 563 3.67 4.88 20.07
CA ALA A 563 5.08 4.47 20.03
C ALA A 563 5.91 5.25 21.07
N VAL A 564 5.75 6.57 21.14
CA VAL A 564 6.43 7.43 22.14
C VAL A 564 6.03 7.05 23.58
N THR A 565 4.78 6.68 23.82
CA THR A 565 4.31 6.28 25.16
C THR A 565 4.87 4.92 25.58
N LEU A 566 5.21 4.06 24.62
CA LEU A 566 5.82 2.76 24.88
C LEU A 566 7.35 2.85 25.12
N GLU A 567 8.01 3.87 24.60
CA GLU A 567 9.46 4.08 24.79
C GLU A 567 9.82 4.75 26.13
N TYR A 568 8.89 5.47 26.79
CA TYR A 568 9.10 6.10 28.08
C TYR A 568 8.05 5.67 29.12
N PRO A 569 8.23 4.53 29.83
CA PRO A 569 7.47 4.31 31.04
C PRO A 569 7.90 5.36 32.07
N SER A 570 6.97 6.18 32.53
CA SER A 570 7.17 7.20 33.56
C SER A 570 7.90 6.58 34.77
N ARG A 571 9.15 7.00 35.02
CA ARG A 571 9.83 6.74 36.28
C ARG A 571 9.08 7.53 37.36
N ASN A 572 8.20 6.87 38.07
CA ASN A 572 7.69 7.35 39.35
C ASN A 572 8.87 7.41 40.32
N VAL A 573 9.47 8.56 40.49
CA VAL A 573 10.34 8.84 41.63
C VAL A 573 9.43 9.06 42.83
N SER A 574 9.22 8.01 43.60
CA SER A 574 8.64 8.14 44.93
C SER A 574 9.68 8.79 45.84
N SER A 575 9.51 10.08 46.10
CA SER A 575 10.14 10.74 47.24
C SER A 575 9.47 10.25 48.52
N LYS A 576 10.08 9.27 49.20
CA LYS A 576 9.83 9.05 50.60
C LYS A 576 11.10 9.40 51.39
N GLY A 577 11.03 10.48 52.12
CA GLY A 577 11.36 10.57 53.53
C GLY A 577 12.80 10.83 53.89
N ARG A 578 13.14 12.01 54.22
CA ARG A 578 13.46 12.45 55.62
C ARG A 578 13.73 13.95 55.61
#